data_fcd1c8f24ac097cca75d344857044d72
#
_entry.id   fcd1c8f24ac097cca75d344857044d72
#
_cell.length_a   1.000
_cell.length_b   1.000
_cell.length_c   1.000
_cell.angle_alpha   90.00
_cell.angle_beta   90.00
_cell.angle_gamma   90.00
#
_symmetry.space_group_name_H-M   'P 1'
#
loop_
_entity.id
_entity.type
_entity.pdbx_description
1 polymer ?
#
loop_
_entity_poly.entity_id
_entity_poly.type
_entity_poly.pdbx_seq_one_letter_code
_entity_poly.pdbx_strand_id
1 'polypeptide(L)'
;MTENIEDKTLNLYPIDYPFETLVNRIQSNPPKLKLDPDFQRKYKWDKDGWVRSSRFIESCLMRIPLPSCYFAEDEDGRHMVIDGVQRLTTIARFFNDEFALEGMTTFKELEGKKFSELGALQTELETTTIRCIILRKENPKSLVREIFSRLNQGAVELSDQEIRHALYPGTLDELLVELGENPFIARFGLAENSDVDRNSLESEEQVLRFFAFSDDPELTGFNTNLKDFLDDYMERNSELDDDALGEYRESFNKALENCIEVFGDNVFTNPAAERKRKGLVHYDLLMPTVGRLDFEVAKENKENIRGAYLALCESDDFKRTLSGGLQNRSSILRRKQSWSELLEAAINGG
;
A
#
# COMPACT_ATOMS: atom_id res chain seq x y z
N MET A 1 -5.80 26.91 -19.51
CA MET A 1 -6.45 27.23 -18.21
C MET A 1 -5.34 27.63 -17.27
N THR A 2 -5.35 28.82 -16.74
CA THR A 2 -4.37 29.24 -15.72
C THR A 2 -4.74 28.51 -14.42
N GLU A 3 -3.93 27.52 -14.04
CA GLU A 3 -4.05 26.89 -12.73
C GLU A 3 -3.98 27.96 -11.64
N ASN A 4 -4.96 27.96 -10.77
CA ASN A 4 -5.07 28.96 -9.72
C ASN A 4 -3.96 28.68 -8.68
N ILE A 5 -3.27 29.71 -8.17
CA ILE A 5 -2.23 29.56 -7.15
C ILE A 5 -2.80 28.96 -5.85
N GLU A 6 -4.09 29.18 -5.59
CA GLU A 6 -4.78 28.62 -4.43
C GLU A 6 -4.84 27.09 -4.47
N ASP A 7 -4.88 26.47 -5.66
CA ASP A 7 -4.86 25.01 -5.83
C ASP A 7 -3.48 24.39 -5.55
N LYS A 8 -2.45 25.23 -5.35
CA LYS A 8 -1.06 24.82 -5.07
C LYS A 8 -0.63 25.12 -3.63
N THR A 9 -1.50 25.72 -2.83
CA THR A 9 -1.21 26.06 -1.44
C THR A 9 -2.02 25.22 -0.48
N LEU A 10 -1.33 24.75 0.59
CA LEU A 10 -1.95 23.89 1.58
C LEU A 10 -2.78 24.69 2.59
N ASN A 11 -3.97 24.17 2.86
CA ASN A 11 -4.75 24.55 4.03
C ASN A 11 -4.30 23.70 5.23
N LEU A 12 -3.55 24.30 6.14
CA LEU A 12 -2.93 23.65 7.30
C LEU A 12 -3.48 24.21 8.60
N TYR A 13 -3.67 23.33 9.57
CA TYR A 13 -4.04 23.69 10.93
C TYR A 13 -3.02 23.13 11.94
N PRO A 14 -2.08 23.96 12.44
CA PRO A 14 -1.13 23.53 13.47
C PRO A 14 -1.78 23.55 14.85
N ILE A 15 -1.54 22.49 15.63
CA ILE A 15 -2.00 22.36 17.01
C ILE A 15 -0.96 21.61 17.84
N ASP A 16 -0.76 22.01 19.10
CA ASP A 16 0.05 21.28 20.05
C ASP A 16 -0.86 20.39 20.93
N TYR A 17 -0.76 19.08 20.73
CA TYR A 17 -1.53 18.11 21.50
C TYR A 17 -0.74 17.55 22.68
N PRO A 18 -1.31 17.55 23.91
CA PRO A 18 -0.80 16.74 25.01
C PRO A 18 -0.84 15.24 24.66
N PHE A 19 0.12 14.48 25.16
CA PHE A 19 0.18 13.03 24.91
C PHE A 19 -1.08 12.31 25.37
N GLU A 20 -1.60 12.64 26.57
CA GLU A 20 -2.88 12.10 27.05
C GLU A 20 -4.00 12.29 26.03
N THR A 21 -4.10 13.49 25.43
CA THR A 21 -5.13 13.77 24.43
C THR A 21 -4.96 12.90 23.18
N LEU A 22 -3.71 12.70 22.71
CA LEU A 22 -3.42 11.86 21.56
C LEU A 22 -3.77 10.40 21.84
N VAL A 23 -3.40 9.87 23.00
CA VAL A 23 -3.74 8.49 23.42
C VAL A 23 -5.25 8.31 23.49
N ASN A 24 -5.97 9.23 24.11
CA ASN A 24 -7.42 9.20 24.19
C ASN A 24 -8.10 9.23 22.79
N ARG A 25 -7.56 10.00 21.85
CA ARG A 25 -8.07 10.07 20.48
C ARG A 25 -7.81 8.79 19.68
N ILE A 26 -6.68 8.14 19.94
CA ILE A 26 -6.32 6.83 19.33
C ILE A 26 -7.25 5.73 19.86
N GLN A 27 -7.51 5.72 21.17
CA GLN A 27 -8.27 4.68 21.86
C GLN A 27 -9.79 4.90 21.82
N SER A 28 -10.27 6.03 21.34
CA SER A 28 -11.71 6.29 21.22
C SER A 28 -12.36 5.30 20.26
N ASN A 29 -13.63 4.96 20.50
CA ASN A 29 -14.42 4.09 19.62
C ASN A 29 -15.64 4.85 19.07
N PRO A 30 -15.71 5.16 17.77
CA PRO A 30 -14.65 4.95 16.76
C PRO A 30 -13.41 5.84 17.00
N PRO A 31 -12.20 5.43 16.52
CA PRO A 31 -10.99 6.19 16.74
C PRO A 31 -11.06 7.58 16.07
N LYS A 32 -10.76 8.62 16.84
CA LYS A 32 -10.68 10.01 16.33
C LYS A 32 -9.32 10.34 15.72
N LEU A 33 -8.31 9.56 16.05
CA LEU A 33 -7.00 9.56 15.43
C LEU A 33 -6.68 8.12 15.04
N LYS A 34 -6.71 7.85 13.75
CA LYS A 34 -6.42 6.54 13.20
C LYS A 34 -4.89 6.41 13.06
N LEU A 35 -4.33 5.50 13.86
CA LEU A 35 -3.08 4.85 13.52
C LEU A 35 -3.52 3.70 12.61
N ASP A 36 -3.18 3.75 11.34
CA ASP A 36 -3.56 2.69 10.41
C ASP A 36 -3.16 1.32 10.98
N PRO A 37 -4.08 0.32 11.08
CA PRO A 37 -3.77 -1.00 11.61
C PRO A 37 -2.59 -1.68 10.90
N ASP A 38 -2.42 -1.40 9.61
CA ASP A 38 -1.31 -1.95 8.82
C ASP A 38 0.01 -1.26 9.16
N PHE A 39 0.00 0.00 9.58
CA PHE A 39 1.18 0.66 10.16
C PHE A 39 1.52 0.15 11.57
N GLN A 40 0.56 -0.33 12.34
CA GLN A 40 0.87 -1.00 13.61
C GLN A 40 1.64 -2.30 13.39
N ARG A 41 1.38 -3.03 12.30
CA ARG A 41 2.19 -4.19 11.89
C ARG A 41 3.62 -3.78 11.51
N LYS A 42 3.85 -2.53 11.14
CA LYS A 42 5.16 -1.93 10.83
C LYS A 42 5.83 -1.20 11.99
N TYR A 43 5.32 -1.36 13.19
CA TYR A 43 6.06 -0.87 14.34
C TYR A 43 7.42 -1.55 14.39
N LYS A 44 8.48 -0.77 14.13
CA LYS A 44 9.84 -1.30 13.94
C LYS A 44 10.74 -1.01 15.14
N TRP A 45 10.24 -0.26 16.10
CA TRP A 45 11.05 0.12 17.25
C TRP A 45 11.08 -0.94 18.35
N ASP A 46 10.41 -2.07 18.14
CA ASP A 46 10.41 -3.25 19.02
C ASP A 46 11.18 -4.45 18.43
N LYS A 47 11.71 -4.36 17.21
CA LYS A 47 12.37 -5.48 16.52
C LYS A 47 13.59 -6.06 17.30
N ASP A 48 14.28 -5.20 18.04
CA ASP A 48 15.46 -5.56 18.83
C ASP A 48 15.26 -5.23 20.33
N GLY A 49 14.04 -5.41 20.85
CA GLY A 49 13.65 -4.99 22.20
C GLY A 49 13.17 -3.54 22.25
N TRP A 50 12.96 -3.02 23.46
CA TRP A 50 12.32 -1.70 23.67
C TRP A 50 13.30 -0.53 23.81
N VAL A 51 14.59 -0.75 23.57
CA VAL A 51 15.64 0.27 23.74
C VAL A 51 15.36 1.53 22.93
N ARG A 52 14.93 1.39 21.67
CA ARG A 52 14.66 2.56 20.81
C ARG A 52 13.43 3.32 21.28
N SER A 53 12.37 2.62 21.65
CA SER A 53 11.15 3.18 22.22
C SER A 53 11.43 3.90 23.54
N SER A 54 12.22 3.28 24.40
CA SER A 54 12.62 3.82 25.70
C SER A 54 13.45 5.10 25.57
N ARG A 55 14.38 5.13 24.62
CA ARG A 55 15.15 6.37 24.32
C ARG A 55 14.27 7.51 23.81
N PHE A 56 13.22 7.21 23.08
CA PHE A 56 12.24 8.22 22.68
C PHE A 56 11.49 8.76 23.90
N ILE A 57 11.00 7.89 24.81
CA ILE A 57 10.36 8.31 26.07
C ILE A 57 11.34 9.11 26.94
N GLU A 58 12.61 8.69 27.03
CA GLU A 58 13.66 9.43 27.73
C GLU A 58 13.84 10.84 27.15
N SER A 59 13.85 10.98 25.82
CA SER A 59 13.92 12.28 25.15
C SER A 59 12.73 13.18 25.48
N CYS A 60 11.53 12.61 25.63
CA CYS A 60 10.35 13.35 26.07
C CYS A 60 10.49 13.86 27.51
N LEU A 61 10.98 13.02 28.43
CA LEU A 61 11.26 13.41 29.81
C LEU A 61 12.37 14.49 29.91
N MET A 62 13.34 14.43 29.00
CA MET A 62 14.38 15.47 28.87
C MET A 62 13.87 16.77 28.24
N ARG A 63 12.61 16.82 27.81
CA ARG A 63 11.99 17.94 27.09
C ARG A 63 12.73 18.33 25.82
N ILE A 64 13.34 17.35 25.14
CA ILE A 64 13.96 17.57 23.83
C ILE A 64 12.85 17.89 22.82
N PRO A 65 12.99 18.97 22.01
CA PRO A 65 12.00 19.29 20.99
C PRO A 65 11.77 18.13 20.03
N LEU A 66 10.51 17.70 19.93
CA LEU A 66 10.14 16.60 19.06
C LEU A 66 9.79 17.10 17.64
N PRO A 67 10.16 16.37 16.58
CA PRO A 67 9.68 16.67 15.24
C PRO A 67 8.15 16.65 15.19
N SER A 68 7.55 17.56 14.40
CA SER A 68 6.09 17.61 14.23
C SER A 68 5.54 16.30 13.69
N CYS A 69 4.31 15.94 14.09
CA CYS A 69 3.51 14.92 13.45
C CYS A 69 2.61 15.56 12.39
N TYR A 70 2.25 14.79 11.36
CA TYR A 70 1.37 15.25 10.30
C TYR A 70 0.16 14.33 10.22
N PHE A 71 -1.03 14.94 10.09
CA PHE A 71 -2.30 14.23 10.01
C PHE A 71 -3.08 14.72 8.80
N ALA A 72 -3.84 13.83 8.14
CA ALA A 72 -4.88 14.19 7.20
C ALA A 72 -6.24 14.16 7.91
N GLU A 73 -7.09 15.12 7.62
CA GLU A 73 -8.47 15.15 8.08
C GLU A 73 -9.36 14.45 7.04
N ASP A 74 -10.18 13.48 7.49
CA ASP A 74 -11.19 12.84 6.65
C ASP A 74 -12.51 13.64 6.61
N GLU A 75 -13.49 13.16 5.84
CA GLU A 75 -14.79 13.83 5.68
C GLU A 75 -15.58 13.91 6.99
N ASP A 76 -15.36 12.97 7.91
CA ASP A 76 -15.98 12.92 9.23
C ASP A 76 -15.28 13.78 10.28
N GLY A 77 -14.20 14.48 9.92
CA GLY A 77 -13.37 15.26 10.84
C GLY A 77 -12.49 14.41 11.76
N ARG A 78 -12.29 13.14 11.41
CA ARG A 78 -11.30 12.28 12.06
C ARG A 78 -9.95 12.54 11.43
N HIS A 79 -8.90 12.20 12.16
CA HIS A 79 -7.54 12.39 11.67
C HIS A 79 -6.88 11.05 11.38
N MET A 80 -6.14 10.99 10.28
CA MET A 80 -5.27 9.88 9.93
C MET A 80 -3.81 10.32 10.02
N VAL A 81 -2.96 9.49 10.60
CA VAL A 81 -1.53 9.83 10.75
C VAL A 81 -0.80 9.65 9.42
N ILE A 82 -0.18 10.74 8.95
CA ILE A 82 0.71 10.76 7.77
C ILE A 82 2.16 10.52 8.17
N ASP A 83 2.63 11.25 9.17
CA ASP A 83 3.96 11.09 9.76
C ASP A 83 3.88 11.14 11.29
N GLY A 84 4.72 10.33 11.93
CA GLY A 84 4.77 10.22 13.38
C GLY A 84 4.19 8.92 13.93
N VAL A 85 3.78 7.97 13.08
CA VAL A 85 3.18 6.67 13.50
C VAL A 85 4.03 5.99 14.58
N GLN A 86 5.35 5.83 14.37
CA GLN A 86 6.24 5.17 15.34
C GLN A 86 6.22 5.87 16.70
N ARG A 87 6.25 7.20 16.71
CA ARG A 87 6.22 8.03 17.93
C ARG A 87 4.88 7.89 18.65
N LEU A 88 3.79 8.03 17.93
CA LEU A 88 2.43 7.94 18.49
C LEU A 88 2.12 6.52 18.99
N THR A 89 2.54 5.50 18.27
CA THR A 89 2.42 4.10 18.70
C THR A 89 3.23 3.85 19.96
N THR A 90 4.47 4.39 20.03
CA THR A 90 5.30 4.27 21.25
C THR A 90 4.63 4.90 22.45
N ILE A 91 4.09 6.14 22.30
CA ILE A 91 3.38 6.82 23.37
C ILE A 91 2.16 5.99 23.80
N ALA A 92 1.33 5.55 22.87
CA ALA A 92 0.12 4.78 23.18
C ALA A 92 0.45 3.47 23.90
N ARG A 93 1.43 2.70 23.40
CA ARG A 93 1.87 1.44 24.01
C ARG A 93 2.48 1.64 25.40
N PHE A 94 3.27 2.70 25.58
CA PHE A 94 3.85 2.99 26.89
C PHE A 94 2.78 3.38 27.91
N PHE A 95 1.84 4.24 27.53
CA PHE A 95 0.72 4.64 28.39
C PHE A 95 -0.20 3.46 28.76
N ASN A 96 -0.20 2.40 27.95
CA ASN A 96 -0.93 1.16 28.23
C ASN A 96 -0.10 0.13 29.00
N ASP A 97 1.07 0.47 29.51
CA ASP A 97 1.97 -0.47 30.20
C ASP A 97 2.40 -1.69 29.36
N GLU A 98 2.41 -1.56 28.02
CA GLU A 98 2.76 -2.67 27.13
C GLU A 98 4.25 -3.01 27.16
N PHE A 99 5.11 -2.07 27.57
CA PHE A 99 6.53 -2.33 27.76
C PHE A 99 7.11 -1.57 28.96
N ALA A 100 8.24 -2.07 29.44
CA ALA A 100 9.06 -1.42 30.47
C ALA A 100 10.24 -0.70 29.79
N LEU A 101 10.74 0.37 30.39
CA LEU A 101 11.88 1.15 29.90
C LEU A 101 13.16 0.32 29.92
N GLU A 102 13.90 0.32 28.80
CA GLU A 102 15.14 -0.42 28.60
C GLU A 102 16.28 0.46 28.07
N GLY A 103 17.50 0.27 28.56
CA GLY A 103 18.68 0.95 28.05
C GLY A 103 18.68 2.44 28.34
N MET A 104 18.15 2.86 29.48
CA MET A 104 18.09 4.23 29.93
C MET A 104 19.51 4.78 30.19
N THR A 105 19.77 5.97 29.67
CA THR A 105 21.09 6.60 29.77
C THR A 105 21.14 7.76 30.77
N THR A 106 20.11 8.58 30.77
CA THR A 106 19.98 9.78 31.64
C THR A 106 19.19 9.48 32.89
N PHE A 107 18.01 8.86 32.75
CA PHE A 107 17.13 8.50 33.86
C PHE A 107 17.30 7.01 34.22
N LYS A 108 18.50 6.61 34.65
CA LYS A 108 18.84 5.22 34.97
C LYS A 108 17.96 4.60 36.04
N GLU A 109 17.42 5.42 36.96
CA GLU A 109 16.46 5.01 37.99
C GLU A 109 15.09 4.57 37.43
N LEU A 110 14.84 4.84 36.15
CA LEU A 110 13.62 4.42 35.47
C LEU A 110 13.80 3.09 34.70
N GLU A 111 15.01 2.53 34.68
CA GLU A 111 15.25 1.22 34.03
C GLU A 111 14.29 0.17 34.57
N GLY A 112 13.61 -0.55 33.68
CA GLY A 112 12.64 -1.60 34.00
C GLY A 112 11.27 -1.10 34.45
N LYS A 113 11.03 0.21 34.54
CA LYS A 113 9.71 0.75 34.94
C LYS A 113 8.76 0.88 33.76
N LYS A 114 7.49 0.64 34.04
CA LYS A 114 6.35 0.91 33.16
C LYS A 114 5.79 2.32 33.44
N PHE A 115 4.87 2.77 32.58
CA PHE A 115 4.24 4.09 32.71
C PHE A 115 3.56 4.29 34.07
N SER A 116 2.77 3.29 34.52
CA SER A 116 2.07 3.33 35.81
C SER A 116 3.02 3.42 37.04
N GLU A 117 4.32 3.14 36.85
CA GLU A 117 5.32 3.11 37.92
C GLU A 117 6.19 4.37 37.97
N LEU A 118 5.92 5.35 37.09
CA LEU A 118 6.74 6.58 36.97
C LEU A 118 6.46 7.63 38.06
N GLY A 119 5.39 7.48 38.85
CA GLY A 119 5.01 8.43 39.90
C GLY A 119 4.76 9.83 39.33
N ALA A 120 5.43 10.85 39.86
CA ALA A 120 5.23 12.25 39.43
C ALA A 120 5.59 12.51 37.94
N LEU A 121 6.49 11.73 37.37
CA LEU A 121 6.86 11.82 35.93
C LEU A 121 5.74 11.37 35.00
N GLN A 122 4.77 10.63 35.49
CA GLN A 122 3.58 10.22 34.73
C GLN A 122 2.82 11.47 34.25
N THR A 123 2.45 12.35 35.17
CA THR A 123 1.76 13.60 34.82
C THR A 123 2.61 14.54 33.92
N GLU A 124 3.92 14.48 34.05
CA GLU A 124 4.81 15.23 33.15
C GLU A 124 4.72 14.71 31.72
N LEU A 125 4.71 13.40 31.52
CA LEU A 125 4.52 12.80 30.20
C LEU A 125 3.11 13.05 29.66
N GLU A 126 2.06 12.93 30.47
CA GLU A 126 0.67 13.19 30.10
C GLU A 126 0.50 14.60 29.51
N THR A 127 1.14 15.58 30.14
CA THR A 127 1.07 17.00 29.74
C THR A 127 2.12 17.42 28.71
N THR A 128 3.08 16.55 28.40
CA THR A 128 4.06 16.82 27.34
C THR A 128 3.33 16.97 26.01
N THR A 129 3.64 18.04 25.27
CA THR A 129 2.99 18.33 24.00
C THR A 129 3.87 18.00 22.81
N ILE A 130 3.23 17.57 21.72
CA ILE A 130 3.87 17.46 20.41
C ILE A 130 3.08 18.30 19.40
N ARG A 131 3.81 19.00 18.54
CA ARG A 131 3.21 19.75 17.45
C ARG A 131 2.66 18.81 16.40
N CYS A 132 1.39 18.98 16.07
CA CYS A 132 0.69 18.27 15.02
C CYS A 132 0.24 19.26 13.96
N ILE A 133 0.50 18.95 12.69
CA ILE A 133 0.08 19.75 11.55
C ILE A 133 -1.02 18.96 10.83
N ILE A 134 -2.23 19.49 10.83
CA ILE A 134 -3.38 18.85 10.24
C ILE A 134 -3.60 19.41 8.83
N LEU A 135 -3.55 18.52 7.83
CA LEU A 135 -3.96 18.81 6.47
C LEU A 135 -5.49 18.73 6.44
N ARG A 136 -6.11 19.86 6.16
CA ARG A 136 -7.56 19.96 6.16
C ARG A 136 -8.14 19.21 4.97
N LYS A 137 -9.38 18.69 5.12
CA LYS A 137 -10.08 17.90 4.10
C LYS A 137 -10.35 18.67 2.79
N GLU A 138 -10.37 20.00 2.85
CA GLU A 138 -10.55 20.86 1.67
C GLU A 138 -9.31 20.88 0.76
N ASN A 139 -8.17 20.34 1.19
CA ASN A 139 -7.00 20.21 0.31
C ASN A 139 -7.30 19.21 -0.83
N PRO A 140 -6.87 19.51 -2.06
CA PRO A 140 -6.92 18.53 -3.14
C PRO A 140 -6.16 17.25 -2.73
N LYS A 141 -6.76 16.07 -2.93
CA LYS A 141 -6.14 14.79 -2.56
C LYS A 141 -4.78 14.58 -3.24
N SER A 142 -4.61 15.08 -4.47
CA SER A 142 -3.33 15.09 -5.18
C SER A 142 -2.23 15.85 -4.43
N LEU A 143 -2.57 16.98 -3.80
CA LEU A 143 -1.63 17.79 -3.01
C LEU A 143 -1.31 17.10 -1.66
N VAL A 144 -2.30 16.50 -1.02
CA VAL A 144 -2.10 15.69 0.20
C VAL A 144 -1.14 14.53 -0.09
N ARG A 145 -1.32 13.84 -1.20
CA ARG A 145 -0.47 12.74 -1.69
C ARG A 145 0.98 13.18 -1.93
N GLU A 146 1.16 14.33 -2.57
CA GLU A 146 2.50 14.92 -2.79
C GLU A 146 3.23 15.13 -1.46
N ILE A 147 2.52 15.58 -0.43
CA ILE A 147 3.08 15.77 0.91
C ILE A 147 3.41 14.45 1.58
N PHE A 148 2.54 13.45 1.49
CA PHE A 148 2.85 12.10 1.95
C PHE A 148 4.18 11.61 1.38
N SER A 149 4.34 11.73 0.06
CA SER A 149 5.57 11.32 -0.62
C SER A 149 6.81 12.08 -0.13
N ARG A 150 6.69 13.39 0.10
CA ARG A 150 7.82 14.21 0.56
C ARG A 150 8.17 14.02 2.03
N LEU A 151 7.18 13.86 2.91
CA LEU A 151 7.40 13.63 4.34
C LEU A 151 7.98 12.25 4.62
N ASN A 152 7.60 11.25 3.82
CA ASN A 152 8.06 9.87 3.97
C ASN A 152 9.46 9.58 3.40
N GLN A 153 10.18 10.55 2.84
CA GLN A 153 11.59 10.42 2.43
C GLN A 153 12.56 10.18 3.60
N GLY A 154 12.04 9.83 4.78
CA GLY A 154 12.77 9.50 6.01
C GLY A 154 13.15 8.01 6.10
N ALA A 155 13.37 7.54 7.33
CA ALA A 155 13.93 6.21 7.62
C ALA A 155 13.06 5.00 7.22
N VAL A 156 11.77 5.19 6.91
CA VAL A 156 10.83 4.15 6.46
C VAL A 156 9.90 4.79 5.43
N GLU A 157 10.12 4.49 4.16
CA GLU A 157 9.26 4.96 3.08
C GLU A 157 7.97 4.13 3.04
N LEU A 158 6.82 4.80 2.85
CA LEU A 158 5.56 4.15 2.51
C LEU A 158 5.56 3.79 1.03
N SER A 159 5.00 2.63 0.70
CA SER A 159 4.72 2.29 -0.69
C SER A 159 3.58 3.16 -1.25
N ASP A 160 3.48 3.25 -2.57
CA ASP A 160 2.40 4.00 -3.20
C ASP A 160 1.02 3.42 -2.83
N GLN A 161 0.93 2.09 -2.63
CA GLN A 161 -0.33 1.46 -2.22
C GLN A 161 -0.70 1.77 -0.77
N GLU A 162 0.27 1.88 0.13
CA GLU A 162 0.00 2.32 1.50
C GLU A 162 -0.53 3.75 1.55
N ILE A 163 -0.03 4.60 0.67
CA ILE A 163 -0.53 5.97 0.52
C ILE A 163 -1.96 5.97 -0.01
N ARG A 164 -2.29 5.09 -0.99
CA ARG A 164 -3.66 4.95 -1.52
C ARG A 164 -4.64 4.45 -0.48
N HIS A 165 -4.27 3.40 0.24
CA HIS A 165 -5.05 2.86 1.35
C HIS A 165 -5.39 3.93 2.40
N ALA A 166 -4.42 4.79 2.70
CA ALA A 166 -4.61 5.91 3.62
C ALA A 166 -5.54 7.01 3.08
N LEU A 167 -5.45 7.34 1.79
CA LEU A 167 -6.15 8.49 1.18
C LEU A 167 -7.54 8.16 0.62
N TYR A 168 -7.77 6.91 0.28
CA TYR A 168 -8.98 6.43 -0.37
C TYR A 168 -9.56 5.21 0.37
N PRO A 169 -9.80 5.33 1.70
CA PRO A 169 -10.50 4.27 2.41
C PRO A 169 -11.91 4.13 1.84
N GLY A 170 -12.42 2.92 1.75
CA GLY A 170 -13.74 2.63 1.23
C GLY A 170 -13.92 1.17 0.84
N THR A 171 -15.06 0.85 0.26
CA THR A 171 -15.44 -0.54 -0.04
C THR A 171 -14.52 -1.19 -1.07
N LEU A 172 -13.98 -0.44 -2.04
CA LEU A 172 -12.97 -0.96 -2.96
C LEU A 172 -11.68 -1.32 -2.22
N ASP A 173 -11.22 -0.46 -1.32
CA ASP A 173 -9.98 -0.68 -0.55
C ASP A 173 -10.09 -1.95 0.32
N GLU A 174 -11.22 -2.15 0.99
CA GLU A 174 -11.51 -3.37 1.74
C GLU A 174 -11.48 -4.63 0.83
N LEU A 175 -12.02 -4.53 -0.39
CA LEU A 175 -11.97 -5.61 -1.37
C LEU A 175 -10.55 -5.90 -1.84
N LEU A 176 -9.70 -4.87 -2.03
CA LEU A 176 -8.29 -5.07 -2.39
C LEU A 176 -7.55 -5.86 -1.30
N VAL A 177 -7.79 -5.54 -0.03
CA VAL A 177 -7.22 -6.27 1.11
C VAL A 177 -7.69 -7.74 1.10
N GLU A 178 -9.00 -7.97 0.96
CA GLU A 178 -9.59 -9.32 0.89
C GLU A 178 -8.94 -10.17 -0.21
N LEU A 179 -8.90 -9.64 -1.43
CA LEU A 179 -8.39 -10.38 -2.59
C LEU A 179 -6.86 -10.51 -2.59
N GLY A 180 -6.16 -9.55 -2.01
CA GLY A 180 -4.71 -9.56 -1.84
C GLY A 180 -4.20 -10.66 -0.91
N GLU A 181 -5.06 -11.20 -0.03
CA GLU A 181 -4.74 -12.35 0.84
C GLU A 181 -4.63 -13.69 0.09
N ASN A 182 -5.05 -13.73 -1.20
CA ASN A 182 -4.97 -14.95 -1.99
C ASN A 182 -3.52 -15.45 -2.08
N PRO A 183 -3.22 -16.73 -1.78
CA PRO A 183 -1.84 -17.26 -1.74
C PRO A 183 -1.05 -17.10 -3.04
N PHE A 184 -1.71 -17.05 -4.19
CA PHE A 184 -1.06 -16.82 -5.49
C PHE A 184 -0.64 -15.38 -5.67
N ILE A 185 -1.30 -14.44 -5.01
CA ILE A 185 -1.04 -13.01 -5.06
C ILE A 185 -0.13 -12.59 -3.90
N ALA A 186 -0.40 -13.02 -2.69
CA ALA A 186 0.32 -12.63 -1.46
C ALA A 186 1.83 -12.95 -1.49
N ARG A 187 2.28 -13.86 -2.37
CA ARG A 187 3.69 -14.26 -2.51
C ARG A 187 4.36 -13.69 -3.75
N PHE A 188 3.79 -12.67 -4.32
CA PHE A 188 4.34 -12.07 -5.54
C PHE A 188 5.72 -11.43 -5.26
N GLY A 189 6.70 -11.66 -6.14
CA GLY A 189 8.05 -11.09 -6.00
C GLY A 189 8.94 -11.72 -4.91
N LEU A 190 8.40 -12.59 -4.04
CA LEU A 190 9.13 -13.23 -2.96
C LEU A 190 9.88 -14.48 -3.45
N ALA A 191 11.03 -14.78 -2.83
CA ALA A 191 11.70 -16.07 -2.99
C ALA A 191 10.88 -17.17 -2.29
N GLU A 192 11.01 -18.43 -2.77
CA GLU A 192 10.21 -19.59 -2.28
C GLU A 192 10.21 -19.78 -0.76
N ASN A 193 11.28 -19.39 -0.07
CA ASN A 193 11.46 -19.54 1.38
C ASN A 193 11.46 -18.22 2.16
N SER A 194 11.01 -17.13 1.56
CA SER A 194 10.90 -15.85 2.25
C SER A 194 9.59 -15.80 3.04
N ASP A 195 9.65 -15.25 4.26
CA ASP A 195 8.43 -14.85 4.95
C ASP A 195 7.72 -13.78 4.13
N VAL A 196 6.40 -13.89 4.05
CA VAL A 196 5.57 -12.87 3.41
C VAL A 196 5.62 -11.63 4.29
N ASP A 197 6.42 -10.63 3.91
CA ASP A 197 6.32 -9.32 4.54
C ASP A 197 5.07 -8.62 3.98
N ARG A 198 3.93 -8.84 4.64
CA ARG A 198 2.62 -8.24 4.28
C ARG A 198 2.56 -6.73 4.49
N ASN A 199 3.69 -6.12 4.78
CA ASN A 199 3.76 -4.74 5.21
C ASN A 199 3.83 -3.71 4.07
N SER A 200 3.96 -4.13 2.80
CA SER A 200 4.10 -3.20 1.67
C SER A 200 2.82 -3.00 0.86
N LEU A 201 1.75 -3.72 1.18
CA LEU A 201 0.49 -3.75 0.41
C LEU A 201 0.70 -4.01 -1.09
N GLU A 202 1.78 -4.75 -1.44
CA GLU A 202 2.08 -5.06 -2.85
C GLU A 202 1.05 -5.96 -3.48
N SER A 203 0.43 -6.85 -2.70
CA SER A 203 -0.64 -7.73 -3.16
C SER A 203 -1.90 -6.96 -3.49
N GLU A 204 -2.24 -5.98 -2.69
CA GLU A 204 -3.38 -5.09 -2.89
C GLU A 204 -3.18 -4.21 -4.13
N GLU A 205 -1.96 -3.69 -4.35
CA GLU A 205 -1.65 -2.96 -5.59
C GLU A 205 -1.85 -3.84 -6.82
N GLN A 206 -1.53 -5.14 -6.76
CA GLN A 206 -1.73 -6.04 -7.89
C GLN A 206 -3.21 -6.25 -8.19
N VAL A 207 -4.04 -6.40 -7.17
CA VAL A 207 -5.50 -6.48 -7.35
C VAL A 207 -6.01 -5.19 -7.99
N LEU A 208 -5.58 -4.03 -7.49
CA LEU A 208 -5.92 -2.73 -8.06
C LEU A 208 -5.50 -2.60 -9.53
N ARG A 209 -4.30 -3.05 -9.88
CA ARG A 209 -3.78 -3.05 -11.27
C ARG A 209 -4.65 -3.90 -12.19
N PHE A 210 -5.10 -5.07 -11.73
CA PHE A 210 -6.01 -5.91 -12.49
C PHE A 210 -7.31 -5.17 -12.83
N PHE A 211 -7.95 -4.54 -11.88
CA PHE A 211 -9.18 -3.79 -12.11
C PHE A 211 -8.94 -2.60 -13.03
N ALA A 212 -7.94 -1.77 -12.75
CA ALA A 212 -7.64 -0.58 -13.54
C ALA A 212 -7.29 -0.91 -15.00
N PHE A 213 -6.52 -1.98 -15.24
CA PHE A 213 -6.17 -2.43 -16.60
C PHE A 213 -7.29 -3.18 -17.31
N SER A 214 -8.25 -3.72 -16.55
CA SER A 214 -9.42 -4.39 -17.07
C SER A 214 -10.47 -3.40 -17.54
N ASP A 215 -10.66 -2.30 -16.79
CA ASP A 215 -11.67 -1.29 -17.08
C ASP A 215 -11.20 -0.29 -18.14
N ASP A 216 -9.89 -0.02 -18.20
CA ASP A 216 -9.28 0.83 -19.24
C ASP A 216 -8.16 0.09 -20.00
N PRO A 217 -8.51 -0.87 -20.89
CA PRO A 217 -7.54 -1.68 -21.62
C PRO A 217 -6.64 -0.85 -22.56
N GLU A 218 -7.11 0.28 -23.05
CA GLU A 218 -6.36 1.20 -23.92
C GLU A 218 -5.54 2.24 -23.15
N LEU A 219 -5.63 2.22 -21.82
CA LEU A 219 -4.95 3.16 -20.94
C LEU A 219 -5.25 4.63 -21.31
N THR A 220 -6.51 4.93 -21.58
CA THR A 220 -6.95 6.28 -21.98
C THR A 220 -6.78 7.28 -20.84
N GLY A 221 -6.97 6.83 -19.58
CA GLY A 221 -6.73 7.60 -18.38
C GLY A 221 -5.26 7.72 -17.96
N PHE A 222 -4.33 7.04 -18.64
CA PHE A 222 -2.91 7.07 -18.31
C PHE A 222 -2.24 8.33 -18.87
N ASN A 223 -2.26 9.42 -18.11
CA ASN A 223 -1.80 10.72 -18.57
C ASN A 223 -0.31 10.98 -18.31
N THR A 224 0.21 10.64 -17.12
CA THR A 224 1.57 10.96 -16.67
C THR A 224 2.40 9.70 -16.42
N ASN A 225 2.02 8.93 -15.43
CA ASN A 225 2.71 7.70 -15.02
C ASN A 225 1.70 6.70 -14.45
N LEU A 226 2.16 5.48 -14.18
CA LEU A 226 1.31 4.41 -13.67
C LEU A 226 0.76 4.72 -12.27
N LYS A 227 1.54 5.38 -11.43
CA LYS A 227 1.12 5.78 -10.08
C LYS A 227 -0.12 6.64 -10.14
N ASP A 228 -0.07 7.74 -10.91
CA ASP A 228 -1.20 8.66 -11.05
C ASP A 228 -2.44 7.97 -11.67
N PHE A 229 -2.21 7.06 -12.63
CA PHE A 229 -3.28 6.27 -13.23
C PHE A 229 -4.02 5.40 -12.19
N LEU A 230 -3.29 4.70 -11.32
CA LEU A 230 -3.87 3.88 -10.26
C LEU A 230 -4.52 4.74 -9.15
N ASP A 231 -3.93 5.88 -8.86
CA ASP A 231 -4.46 6.85 -7.90
C ASP A 231 -5.81 7.40 -8.36
N ASP A 232 -5.91 7.82 -9.63
CA ASP A 232 -7.14 8.32 -10.23
C ASP A 232 -8.22 7.22 -10.33
N TYR A 233 -7.80 5.96 -10.55
CA TYR A 233 -8.71 4.83 -10.53
C TYR A 233 -9.27 4.58 -9.13
N MET A 234 -8.41 4.56 -8.12
CA MET A 234 -8.80 4.37 -6.72
C MET A 234 -9.73 5.49 -6.23
N GLU A 235 -9.43 6.74 -6.58
CA GLU A 235 -10.26 7.90 -6.20
C GLU A 235 -11.67 7.82 -6.78
N ARG A 236 -11.80 7.41 -8.06
CA ARG A 236 -13.11 7.32 -8.73
C ARG A 236 -13.98 6.15 -8.27
N ASN A 237 -13.35 5.07 -7.78
CA ASN A 237 -14.02 3.83 -7.44
C ASN A 237 -13.94 3.49 -5.95
N SER A 238 -13.54 4.43 -5.08
CA SER A 238 -13.35 4.17 -3.64
C SER A 238 -14.59 3.58 -2.96
N GLU A 239 -15.78 4.02 -3.39
CA GLU A 239 -17.06 3.56 -2.86
C GLU A 239 -17.84 2.82 -3.95
N LEU A 240 -17.84 1.50 -3.87
CA LEU A 240 -18.64 0.61 -4.72
C LEU A 240 -19.84 0.11 -3.91
N ASP A 241 -20.97 -0.07 -4.57
CA ASP A 241 -22.11 -0.76 -3.98
C ASP A 241 -21.90 -2.29 -3.93
N ASP A 242 -22.78 -2.98 -3.21
CA ASP A 242 -22.67 -4.44 -3.00
C ASP A 242 -22.71 -5.24 -4.30
N ASP A 243 -23.49 -4.78 -5.29
CA ASP A 243 -23.59 -5.46 -6.59
C ASP A 243 -22.27 -5.33 -7.37
N ALA A 244 -21.71 -4.12 -7.45
CA ALA A 244 -20.43 -3.87 -8.08
C ALA A 244 -19.28 -4.61 -7.37
N LEU A 245 -19.26 -4.65 -6.03
CA LEU A 245 -18.29 -5.42 -5.26
C LEU A 245 -18.37 -6.91 -5.59
N GLY A 246 -19.59 -7.43 -5.76
CA GLY A 246 -19.84 -8.82 -6.18
C GLY A 246 -19.24 -9.09 -7.57
N GLU A 247 -19.50 -8.22 -8.54
CA GLU A 247 -18.96 -8.33 -9.90
C GLU A 247 -17.43 -8.26 -9.94
N TYR A 248 -16.83 -7.34 -9.20
CA TYR A 248 -15.37 -7.20 -9.11
C TYR A 248 -14.73 -8.45 -8.50
N ARG A 249 -15.29 -8.96 -7.40
CA ARG A 249 -14.81 -10.19 -6.75
C ARG A 249 -14.90 -11.39 -7.69
N GLU A 250 -16.02 -11.58 -8.36
CA GLU A 250 -16.22 -12.68 -9.31
C GLU A 250 -15.26 -12.58 -10.50
N SER A 251 -15.12 -11.39 -11.09
CA SER A 251 -14.20 -11.11 -12.19
C SER A 251 -12.75 -11.44 -11.84
N PHE A 252 -12.29 -11.04 -10.65
CA PHE A 252 -10.94 -11.33 -10.19
C PHE A 252 -10.70 -12.83 -9.98
N ASN A 253 -11.62 -13.49 -9.25
CA ASN A 253 -11.50 -14.91 -8.96
C ASN A 253 -11.52 -15.76 -10.22
N LYS A 254 -12.43 -15.46 -11.15
CA LYS A 254 -12.49 -16.12 -12.48
C LYS A 254 -11.20 -15.91 -13.26
N ALA A 255 -10.67 -14.69 -13.28
CA ALA A 255 -9.44 -14.38 -14.00
C ALA A 255 -8.24 -15.15 -13.42
N LEU A 256 -8.15 -15.22 -12.11
CA LEU A 256 -7.08 -15.97 -11.44
C LEU A 256 -7.20 -17.48 -11.68
N GLU A 257 -8.41 -18.03 -11.59
CA GLU A 257 -8.70 -19.44 -11.87
C GLU A 257 -8.29 -19.84 -13.30
N ASN A 258 -8.67 -19.05 -14.30
CA ASN A 258 -8.27 -19.26 -15.68
C ASN A 258 -6.75 -19.25 -15.86
N CYS A 259 -6.08 -18.28 -15.26
CA CYS A 259 -4.62 -18.19 -15.32
C CYS A 259 -3.94 -19.39 -14.65
N ILE A 260 -4.47 -19.87 -13.51
CA ILE A 260 -3.95 -21.04 -12.80
C ILE A 260 -4.22 -22.32 -13.64
N GLU A 261 -5.41 -22.49 -14.23
CA GLU A 261 -5.70 -23.63 -15.11
C GLU A 261 -4.72 -23.72 -16.27
N VAL A 262 -4.40 -22.58 -16.88
CA VAL A 262 -3.49 -22.54 -18.03
C VAL A 262 -2.03 -22.73 -17.60
N PHE A 263 -1.53 -22.09 -16.54
CA PHE A 263 -0.10 -22.03 -16.23
C PHE A 263 0.33 -22.80 -14.97
N GLY A 264 -0.62 -23.25 -14.15
CA GLY A 264 -0.36 -23.96 -12.89
C GLY A 264 0.50 -23.14 -11.94
N ASP A 265 1.41 -23.79 -11.23
CA ASP A 265 2.31 -23.15 -10.26
C ASP A 265 3.26 -22.11 -10.89
N ASN A 266 3.48 -22.18 -12.20
CA ASN A 266 4.31 -21.24 -12.95
C ASN A 266 3.54 -20.00 -13.44
N VAL A 267 2.30 -19.80 -12.99
CA VAL A 267 1.50 -18.62 -13.31
C VAL A 267 2.27 -17.34 -12.98
N PHE A 268 2.18 -16.34 -13.87
CA PHE A 268 2.86 -15.04 -13.77
C PHE A 268 4.39 -15.11 -13.78
N THR A 269 4.99 -16.19 -14.27
CA THR A 269 6.45 -16.29 -14.42
C THR A 269 6.86 -16.17 -15.89
N ASN A 270 8.13 -15.81 -16.11
CA ASN A 270 8.71 -15.92 -17.44
C ASN A 270 9.05 -17.39 -17.77
N PRO A 271 8.37 -18.02 -18.73
CA PRO A 271 8.63 -19.42 -19.09
C PRO A 271 10.00 -19.64 -19.73
N ALA A 272 10.63 -18.59 -20.30
CA ALA A 272 11.97 -18.65 -20.89
C ALA A 272 13.10 -18.45 -19.88
N ALA A 273 12.80 -18.04 -18.63
CA ALA A 273 13.81 -17.79 -17.61
C ALA A 273 14.22 -19.10 -16.90
N GLU A 274 15.50 -19.21 -16.52
CA GLU A 274 16.02 -20.34 -15.71
C GLU A 274 15.39 -20.37 -14.32
N ARG A 275 15.24 -19.19 -13.70
CA ARG A 275 14.57 -19.04 -12.40
C ARG A 275 13.16 -18.54 -12.58
N LYS A 276 12.20 -19.32 -12.14
CA LYS A 276 10.79 -18.96 -12.18
C LYS A 276 10.45 -18.02 -11.01
N ARG A 277 10.35 -16.73 -11.29
CA ARG A 277 9.87 -15.74 -10.33
C ARG A 277 8.61 -15.08 -10.90
N LYS A 278 7.60 -14.96 -10.09
CA LYS A 278 6.40 -14.19 -10.44
C LYS A 278 6.78 -12.72 -10.65
N GLY A 279 6.29 -12.12 -11.71
CA GLY A 279 6.64 -10.74 -12.08
C GLY A 279 5.43 -9.94 -12.55
N LEU A 280 5.37 -8.65 -12.15
CA LEU A 280 4.28 -7.73 -12.46
C LEU A 280 3.96 -7.66 -13.95
N VAL A 281 4.98 -7.66 -14.81
CA VAL A 281 4.77 -7.63 -16.28
C VAL A 281 3.95 -8.82 -16.77
N HIS A 282 4.22 -10.00 -16.22
CA HIS A 282 3.52 -11.22 -16.56
C HIS A 282 2.09 -11.23 -16.01
N TYR A 283 1.91 -10.73 -14.81
CA TYR A 283 0.61 -10.55 -14.19
C TYR A 283 -0.26 -9.57 -14.98
N ASP A 284 0.28 -8.37 -15.29
CA ASP A 284 -0.43 -7.32 -16.04
C ASP A 284 -0.85 -7.75 -17.45
N LEU A 285 -0.17 -8.75 -18.03
CA LEU A 285 -0.55 -9.32 -19.32
C LEU A 285 -1.61 -10.41 -19.17
N LEU A 286 -1.39 -11.36 -18.28
CA LEU A 286 -2.18 -12.59 -18.23
C LEU A 286 -3.54 -12.39 -17.56
N MET A 287 -3.60 -11.68 -16.44
CA MET A 287 -4.85 -11.48 -15.71
C MET A 287 -5.93 -10.79 -16.54
N PRO A 288 -5.68 -9.64 -17.22
CA PRO A 288 -6.72 -8.97 -17.99
C PRO A 288 -6.99 -9.59 -19.37
N THR A 289 -6.29 -10.65 -19.77
CA THR A 289 -6.44 -11.30 -21.08
C THR A 289 -6.87 -12.76 -20.94
N VAL A 290 -5.96 -13.66 -20.56
CA VAL A 290 -6.28 -15.08 -20.31
C VAL A 290 -7.37 -15.21 -19.25
N GLY A 291 -7.32 -14.37 -18.22
CA GLY A 291 -8.33 -14.34 -17.17
C GLY A 291 -9.75 -14.04 -17.67
N ARG A 292 -9.89 -13.30 -18.78
CA ARG A 292 -11.19 -12.95 -19.37
C ARG A 292 -11.76 -13.99 -20.34
N LEU A 293 -11.01 -15.02 -20.68
CA LEU A 293 -11.51 -16.09 -21.54
C LEU A 293 -12.66 -16.85 -20.85
N ASP A 294 -13.46 -17.52 -21.66
CA ASP A 294 -14.31 -18.57 -21.14
C ASP A 294 -13.43 -19.69 -20.55
N PHE A 295 -13.83 -20.27 -19.42
CA PHE A 295 -13.03 -21.27 -18.71
C PHE A 295 -12.73 -22.49 -19.58
N GLU A 296 -13.74 -23.02 -20.30
CA GLU A 296 -13.55 -24.18 -21.17
C GLU A 296 -12.63 -23.82 -22.35
N VAL A 297 -12.76 -22.62 -22.94
CA VAL A 297 -11.84 -22.13 -23.99
C VAL A 297 -10.40 -22.06 -23.49
N ALA A 298 -10.18 -21.49 -22.28
CA ALA A 298 -8.85 -21.43 -21.68
C ALA A 298 -8.25 -22.83 -21.46
N LYS A 299 -9.05 -23.76 -20.96
CA LYS A 299 -8.68 -25.13 -20.63
C LYS A 299 -8.38 -25.96 -21.88
N GLU A 300 -9.23 -25.89 -22.88
CA GLU A 300 -9.04 -26.62 -24.14
C GLU A 300 -7.80 -26.14 -24.90
N ASN A 301 -7.51 -24.86 -24.88
CA ASN A 301 -6.40 -24.25 -25.59
C ASN A 301 -5.13 -24.06 -24.75
N LYS A 302 -5.06 -24.61 -23.54
CA LYS A 302 -3.98 -24.32 -22.60
C LYS A 302 -2.57 -24.54 -23.14
N GLU A 303 -2.34 -25.60 -23.91
CA GLU A 303 -1.01 -25.88 -24.46
C GLU A 303 -0.65 -24.90 -25.59
N ASN A 304 -1.63 -24.50 -26.43
CA ASN A 304 -1.43 -23.46 -27.44
C ASN A 304 -1.13 -22.11 -26.80
N ILE A 305 -1.87 -21.73 -25.73
CA ILE A 305 -1.67 -20.49 -24.98
C ILE A 305 -0.29 -20.47 -24.33
N ARG A 306 0.15 -21.57 -23.71
CA ARG A 306 1.50 -21.70 -23.13
C ARG A 306 2.58 -21.53 -24.19
N GLY A 307 2.42 -22.16 -25.36
CA GLY A 307 3.34 -22.06 -26.49
C GLY A 307 3.44 -20.63 -27.02
N ALA A 308 2.32 -19.96 -27.21
CA ALA A 308 2.24 -18.57 -27.62
C ALA A 308 2.91 -17.62 -26.62
N TYR A 309 2.71 -17.88 -25.32
CA TYR A 309 3.31 -17.09 -24.26
C TYR A 309 4.83 -17.27 -24.16
N LEU A 310 5.32 -18.50 -24.37
CA LEU A 310 6.75 -18.77 -24.47
C LEU A 310 7.36 -18.00 -25.65
N ALA A 311 6.73 -18.08 -26.84
CA ALA A 311 7.18 -17.34 -28.01
C ALA A 311 7.22 -15.83 -27.79
N LEU A 312 6.21 -15.26 -27.11
CA LEU A 312 6.24 -13.85 -26.71
C LEU A 312 7.47 -13.55 -25.86
N CYS A 313 7.70 -14.32 -24.79
CA CYS A 313 8.80 -14.10 -23.85
C CYS A 313 10.18 -14.25 -24.46
N GLU A 314 10.32 -15.06 -25.54
CA GLU A 314 11.54 -15.24 -26.30
C GLU A 314 11.77 -14.15 -27.36
N SER A 315 10.73 -13.41 -27.75
CA SER A 315 10.81 -12.37 -28.77
C SER A 315 11.70 -11.21 -28.35
N ASP A 316 12.47 -10.66 -29.29
CA ASP A 316 13.33 -9.50 -29.05
C ASP A 316 12.50 -8.24 -28.73
N ASP A 317 11.33 -8.12 -29.32
CA ASP A 317 10.42 -7.00 -29.09
C ASP A 317 9.92 -6.96 -27.66
N PHE A 318 9.51 -8.09 -27.12
CA PHE A 318 9.12 -8.18 -25.71
C PHE A 318 10.30 -7.89 -24.78
N LYS A 319 11.47 -8.49 -25.04
CA LYS A 319 12.70 -8.25 -24.24
C LYS A 319 13.10 -6.79 -24.20
N ARG A 320 12.98 -6.06 -25.33
CA ARG A 320 13.23 -4.60 -25.36
C ARG A 320 12.32 -3.82 -24.44
N THR A 321 11.06 -4.22 -24.28
CA THR A 321 10.12 -3.55 -23.37
C THR A 321 10.45 -3.77 -21.90
N LEU A 322 11.31 -4.73 -21.56
CA LEU A 322 11.77 -5.03 -20.21
C LEU A 322 13.05 -4.28 -19.81
N SER A 323 13.79 -3.73 -20.79
CA SER A 323 15.11 -3.12 -20.56
C SER A 323 15.09 -1.61 -20.24
N GLY A 324 13.93 -0.94 -20.29
CA GLY A 324 13.79 0.47 -19.93
C GLY A 324 12.35 0.94 -20.02
N GLY A 325 11.93 1.79 -19.09
CA GLY A 325 10.58 2.34 -19.07
C GLY A 325 9.49 1.28 -18.91
N LEU A 326 9.73 0.28 -18.05
CA LEU A 326 8.91 -0.90 -17.86
C LEU A 326 7.42 -0.58 -17.63
N GLN A 327 7.16 0.50 -16.91
CA GLN A 327 5.83 0.97 -16.53
C GLN A 327 5.35 2.16 -17.37
N ASN A 328 6.04 2.52 -18.44
CA ASN A 328 5.57 3.56 -19.36
C ASN A 328 4.38 3.05 -20.17
N ARG A 329 3.40 3.95 -20.42
CA ARG A 329 2.20 3.65 -21.20
C ARG A 329 2.51 2.94 -22.52
N SER A 330 3.47 3.46 -23.31
CA SER A 330 3.86 2.89 -24.60
C SER A 330 4.41 1.46 -24.49
N SER A 331 5.21 1.17 -23.43
CA SER A 331 5.75 -0.17 -23.20
C SER A 331 4.67 -1.16 -22.78
N ILE A 332 3.72 -0.72 -21.94
CA ILE A 332 2.58 -1.54 -21.51
C ILE A 332 1.70 -1.88 -22.72
N LEU A 333 1.28 -0.88 -23.50
CA LEU A 333 0.43 -1.09 -24.69
C LEU A 333 1.10 -1.97 -25.74
N ARG A 334 2.39 -1.79 -25.98
CA ARG A 334 3.13 -2.63 -26.94
C ARG A 334 3.15 -4.09 -26.52
N ARG A 335 3.39 -4.37 -25.23
CA ARG A 335 3.33 -5.74 -24.69
C ARG A 335 1.93 -6.34 -24.82
N LYS A 336 0.89 -5.56 -24.48
CA LYS A 336 -0.50 -5.99 -24.60
C LYS A 336 -0.86 -6.31 -26.04
N GLN A 337 -0.51 -5.47 -27.00
CA GLN A 337 -0.78 -5.68 -28.42
C GLN A 337 -0.09 -6.95 -28.91
N SER A 338 1.23 -7.09 -28.71
CA SER A 338 1.97 -8.28 -29.14
C SER A 338 1.42 -9.57 -28.51
N TRP A 339 0.97 -9.50 -27.27
CA TRP A 339 0.37 -10.64 -26.58
C TRP A 339 -1.04 -10.97 -27.15
N SER A 340 -1.89 -9.96 -27.35
CA SER A 340 -3.25 -10.18 -27.86
C SER A 340 -3.23 -10.86 -29.24
N GLU A 341 -2.34 -10.44 -30.14
CA GLU A 341 -2.19 -11.06 -31.48
C GLU A 341 -1.80 -12.55 -31.38
N LEU A 342 -0.87 -12.90 -30.48
CA LEU A 342 -0.45 -14.29 -30.27
C LEU A 342 -1.52 -15.12 -29.57
N LEU A 343 -2.23 -14.55 -28.61
CA LEU A 343 -3.31 -15.22 -27.89
C LEU A 343 -4.48 -15.55 -28.82
N GLU A 344 -4.89 -14.58 -29.65
CA GLU A 344 -5.95 -14.80 -30.65
C GLU A 344 -5.56 -15.88 -31.65
N ALA A 345 -4.32 -15.89 -32.11
CA ALA A 345 -3.83 -16.95 -33.00
C ALA A 345 -3.82 -18.33 -32.32
N ALA A 346 -3.47 -18.40 -31.05
CA ALA A 346 -3.44 -19.65 -30.27
C ALA A 346 -4.83 -20.25 -30.04
N ILE A 347 -5.86 -19.39 -29.91
CA ILE A 347 -7.25 -19.84 -29.69
C ILE A 347 -7.95 -20.17 -31.00
N ASN A 348 -7.74 -19.40 -32.09
CA ASN A 348 -8.46 -19.54 -33.35
C ASN A 348 -7.74 -20.47 -34.34
N GLY A 349 -6.50 -20.85 -34.11
CA GLY A 349 -5.66 -21.64 -35.00
C GLY A 349 -5.57 -23.13 -34.63
N GLY A 350 -6.39 -23.59 -33.66
CA GLY A 350 -6.48 -25.00 -33.25
C GLY A 350 -7.49 -25.82 -34.05
#